data_889713d890594b43a6c763495ef95c92
#
_entry.id   889713d890594b43a6c763495ef95c92
#
_cell.length_a   1.000
_cell.length_b   1.000
_cell.length_c   1.000
_cell.angle_alpha   90.00
_cell.angle_beta   90.00
_cell.angle_gamma   90.00
#
_symmetry.space_group_name_H-M   'P 1'
#
loop_
_entity.id
_entity.type
_entity.pdbx_description
1 polymer ?
#
loop_
_entity_poly.entity_id
_entity_poly.type
_entity_poly.pdbx_seq_one_letter_code
_entity_poly.pdbx_strand_id
1 'polypeptide(L)'
;MLISYQREKLVETVVFFASNTELCGKVKLFKLLYLLDFSHFRETGRSVTGLDYRAWKLGPVPFELMQEWDQLEPDLSEAIEIVPEQVIDFIRERVVSRRCFDDRFFTPRELRLMHELAKRFRTELTQPLVNFTHAERGPWDKIWDDGRGNNERIPYTLAVPDEAMNRDAILDSAREYEAMRSAGERH
;
A
#
# COMPACT_ATOMS: atom_id res chain seq x y z
N MET A 1 -4.97 -22.32 12.83
CA MET A 1 -5.62 -21.02 12.60
C MET A 1 -4.55 -20.08 12.05
N LEU A 2 -4.71 -19.63 10.81
CA LEU A 2 -3.82 -18.61 10.25
C LEU A 2 -4.33 -17.27 10.78
N ILE A 3 -3.61 -16.66 11.71
CA ILE A 3 -3.94 -15.31 12.19
C ILE A 3 -3.40 -14.34 11.15
N SER A 4 -4.28 -13.58 10.51
CA SER A 4 -3.91 -12.51 9.61
C SER A 4 -3.89 -11.21 10.40
N TYR A 5 -2.73 -10.65 10.63
CA TYR A 5 -2.55 -9.33 11.25
C TYR A 5 -2.64 -8.20 10.21
N GLN A 6 -3.50 -8.33 9.19
CA GLN A 6 -3.52 -7.36 8.09
C GLN A 6 -3.93 -5.97 8.55
N ARG A 7 -4.92 -5.87 9.45
CA ARG A 7 -5.34 -4.57 9.99
C ARG A 7 -4.26 -3.94 10.86
N GLU A 8 -3.65 -4.72 11.76
CA GLU A 8 -2.52 -4.26 12.57
C GLU A 8 -1.34 -3.84 11.69
N LYS A 9 -1.02 -4.64 10.67
CA LYS A 9 0.02 -4.27 9.69
C LYS A 9 -0.30 -3.01 8.94
N LEU A 10 -1.55 -2.78 8.54
CA LEU A 10 -1.97 -1.54 7.89
C LEU A 10 -1.71 -0.34 8.81
N VAL A 11 -2.23 -0.38 10.04
CA VAL A 11 -2.09 0.71 11.01
C VAL A 11 -0.60 1.00 11.27
N GLU A 12 0.19 -0.05 11.55
CA GLU A 12 1.62 0.10 11.80
C GLU A 12 2.40 0.59 10.56
N THR A 13 2.03 0.17 9.35
CA THR A 13 2.66 0.67 8.12
C THR A 13 2.38 2.17 7.92
N VAL A 14 1.17 2.62 8.23
CA VAL A 14 0.83 4.05 8.19
C VAL A 14 1.65 4.83 9.21
N VAL A 15 1.75 4.36 10.46
CA VAL A 15 2.60 4.94 11.52
C VAL A 15 4.06 5.00 11.07
N PHE A 16 4.56 3.92 10.48
CA PHE A 16 5.94 3.85 10.00
C PHE A 16 6.23 4.90 8.92
N PHE A 17 5.43 4.97 7.87
CA PHE A 17 5.66 5.93 6.78
C PHE A 17 5.45 7.39 7.23
N ALA A 18 4.46 7.65 8.08
CA ALA A 18 4.25 8.98 8.66
C ALA A 18 5.46 9.46 9.49
N SER A 19 6.15 8.54 10.17
CA SER A 19 7.31 8.84 11.02
C SER A 19 8.64 8.90 10.25
N ASN A 20 8.76 8.17 9.13
CA ASN A 20 10.04 7.97 8.43
C ASN A 20 10.11 8.68 7.07
N THR A 21 9.06 9.41 6.67
CA THR A 21 9.07 10.21 5.43
C THR A 21 8.65 11.64 5.72
N GLU A 22 9.27 12.58 5.02
CA GLU A 22 8.93 14.00 5.13
C GLU A 22 7.69 14.29 4.27
N LEU A 23 6.89 15.27 4.71
CA LEU A 23 5.69 15.72 3.99
C LEU A 23 4.74 14.57 3.59
N CYS A 24 4.55 13.61 4.50
CA CYS A 24 3.67 12.47 4.29
C CYS A 24 2.21 12.92 4.21
N GLY A 25 1.76 13.26 3.02
CA GLY A 25 0.35 13.56 2.75
C GLY A 25 -0.39 12.30 2.25
N LYS A 26 -1.73 12.39 2.19
CA LYS A 26 -2.63 11.32 1.71
C LYS A 26 -2.12 10.61 0.45
N VAL A 27 -1.85 11.37 -0.61
CA VAL A 27 -1.43 10.78 -1.90
C VAL A 27 -0.09 10.08 -1.78
N LYS A 28 0.89 10.68 -1.10
CA LYS A 28 2.21 10.06 -0.86
C LYS A 28 2.08 8.75 -0.09
N LEU A 29 1.30 8.76 1.00
CA LEU A 29 1.04 7.57 1.79
C LEU A 29 0.42 6.45 0.95
N PHE A 30 -0.63 6.75 0.17
CA PHE A 30 -1.30 5.76 -0.68
C PHE A 30 -0.36 5.12 -1.71
N LYS A 31 0.57 5.91 -2.28
CA LYS A 31 1.58 5.38 -3.21
C LYS A 31 2.60 4.50 -2.49
N LEU A 32 3.02 4.87 -1.29
CA LEU A 32 3.96 4.05 -0.50
C LEU A 32 3.35 2.70 -0.09
N LEU A 33 2.07 2.70 0.32
CA LEU A 33 1.34 1.46 0.61
C LEU A 33 1.25 0.56 -0.62
N TYR A 34 0.87 1.13 -1.77
CA TYR A 34 0.83 0.39 -3.03
C TYR A 34 2.19 -0.21 -3.41
N LEU A 35 3.25 0.57 -3.33
CA LEU A 35 4.60 0.10 -3.65
C LEU A 35 5.06 -1.01 -2.72
N LEU A 36 4.76 -0.91 -1.43
CA LEU A 36 5.07 -1.94 -0.45
C LEU A 36 4.37 -3.25 -0.78
N ASP A 37 3.05 -3.20 -0.94
CA ASP A 37 2.23 -4.39 -1.17
C ASP A 37 2.56 -5.07 -2.49
N PHE A 38 2.69 -4.32 -3.59
CA PHE A 38 3.00 -4.88 -4.91
C PHE A 38 4.45 -5.37 -5.01
N SER A 39 5.40 -4.71 -4.34
CA SER A 39 6.78 -5.20 -4.29
C SER A 39 6.89 -6.49 -3.49
N HIS A 40 6.22 -6.57 -2.35
CA HIS A 40 6.22 -7.79 -1.53
C HIS A 40 5.52 -8.94 -2.24
N PHE A 41 4.38 -8.67 -2.89
CA PHE A 41 3.65 -9.67 -3.66
C PHE A 41 4.50 -10.23 -4.82
N ARG A 42 5.21 -9.39 -5.55
CA ARG A 42 6.10 -9.81 -6.63
C ARG A 42 7.18 -10.80 -6.18
N GLU A 43 7.58 -10.74 -4.91
CA GLU A 43 8.61 -11.64 -4.35
C GLU A 43 8.02 -12.90 -3.71
N THR A 44 6.79 -12.83 -3.18
CA THR A 44 6.28 -13.85 -2.24
C THR A 44 4.90 -14.39 -2.58
N GLY A 45 4.17 -13.76 -3.48
CA GLY A 45 2.75 -14.03 -3.73
C GLY A 45 1.81 -13.50 -2.63
N ARG A 46 2.28 -12.62 -1.74
CA ARG A 46 1.50 -12.07 -0.62
C ARG A 46 1.69 -10.57 -0.52
N SER A 47 0.62 -9.82 -0.26
CA SER A 47 0.69 -8.42 0.15
C SER A 47 1.09 -8.30 1.63
N VAL A 48 1.50 -7.12 2.07
CA VAL A 48 1.79 -6.82 3.48
C VAL A 48 0.52 -6.44 4.22
N THR A 49 -0.24 -5.49 3.66
CA THR A 49 -1.42 -4.89 4.31
C THR A 49 -2.75 -5.55 3.92
N GLY A 50 -2.78 -6.26 2.80
CA GLY A 50 -3.98 -6.91 2.28
C GLY A 50 -5.02 -5.98 1.66
N LEU A 51 -4.68 -4.72 1.43
CA LEU A 51 -5.58 -3.72 0.85
C LEU A 51 -5.92 -4.04 -0.61
N ASP A 52 -7.14 -3.72 -1.01
CA ASP A 52 -7.52 -3.67 -2.43
C ASP A 52 -7.19 -2.30 -3.02
N TYR A 53 -6.55 -2.31 -4.20
CA TYR A 53 -6.19 -1.09 -4.91
C TYR A 53 -7.04 -0.90 -6.16
N ARG A 54 -7.48 0.35 -6.39
CA ARG A 54 -8.24 0.74 -7.58
C ARG A 54 -7.48 1.74 -8.42
N ALA A 55 -7.67 1.65 -9.73
CA ALA A 55 -7.04 2.55 -10.70
C ALA A 55 -7.80 3.88 -10.75
N TRP A 56 -7.20 4.95 -10.22
CA TRP A 56 -7.70 6.32 -10.33
C TRP A 56 -6.74 7.17 -11.16
N LYS A 57 -7.21 8.33 -11.62
CA LYS A 57 -6.45 9.25 -12.49
C LYS A 57 -5.06 9.63 -11.93
N LEU A 58 -4.94 9.79 -10.62
CA LEU A 58 -3.67 10.12 -9.96
C LEU A 58 -2.91 8.87 -9.47
N GLY A 59 -3.23 7.71 -10.05
CA GLY A 59 -2.57 6.43 -9.74
C GLY A 59 -3.37 5.52 -8.80
N PRO A 60 -2.77 4.43 -8.33
CA PRO A 60 -3.43 3.46 -7.48
C PRO A 60 -3.89 4.06 -6.14
N VAL A 61 -5.09 3.70 -5.70
CA VAL A 61 -5.71 4.14 -4.44
C VAL A 61 -6.11 2.91 -3.64
N PRO A 62 -5.70 2.79 -2.35
CA PRO A 62 -6.16 1.75 -1.44
C PRO A 62 -7.62 2.02 -1.07
N PHE A 63 -8.52 1.17 -1.57
CA PHE A 63 -9.95 1.48 -1.57
C PHE A 63 -10.55 1.55 -0.17
N GLU A 64 -10.27 0.59 0.69
CA GLU A 64 -10.79 0.54 2.06
C GLU A 64 -10.28 1.74 2.89
N LEU A 65 -8.98 2.03 2.81
CA LEU A 65 -8.40 3.17 3.51
C LEU A 65 -8.94 4.51 2.97
N MET A 66 -9.24 4.59 1.67
CA MET A 66 -9.88 5.77 1.10
C MET A 66 -11.31 5.97 1.62
N GLN A 67 -12.05 4.88 1.84
CA GLN A 67 -13.41 4.95 2.39
C GLN A 67 -13.45 5.44 3.84
N GLU A 68 -12.49 4.99 4.67
CA GLU A 68 -12.39 5.42 6.07
C GLU A 68 -11.67 6.77 6.27
N TRP A 69 -11.12 7.39 5.21
CA TRP A 69 -10.22 8.54 5.32
C TRP A 69 -10.83 9.77 6.02
N ASP A 70 -12.09 10.06 5.73
CA ASP A 70 -12.77 11.22 6.32
C ASP A 70 -13.30 10.92 7.73
N GLN A 71 -13.43 9.65 8.10
CA GLN A 71 -13.82 9.18 9.42
C GLN A 71 -13.03 7.91 9.74
N LEU A 72 -11.79 8.10 10.21
CA LEU A 72 -10.89 7.00 10.55
C LEU A 72 -11.50 6.06 11.60
N GLU A 73 -11.30 4.77 11.40
CA GLU A 73 -11.61 3.76 12.42
C GLU A 73 -10.80 4.03 13.71
N PRO A 74 -11.30 3.61 14.88
CA PRO A 74 -10.71 3.93 16.18
C PRO A 74 -9.21 3.61 16.28
N ASP A 75 -8.78 2.45 15.80
CA ASP A 75 -7.39 1.99 15.85
C ASP A 75 -6.43 2.91 15.05
N LEU A 76 -6.89 3.37 13.89
CA LEU A 76 -6.12 4.27 13.04
C LEU A 76 -6.14 5.71 13.58
N SER A 77 -7.30 6.18 14.08
CA SER A 77 -7.44 7.51 14.66
C SER A 77 -6.67 7.69 15.98
N GLU A 78 -6.45 6.61 16.74
CA GLU A 78 -5.57 6.59 17.89
C GLU A 78 -4.09 6.63 17.51
N ALA A 79 -3.74 6.04 16.35
CA ALA A 79 -2.37 5.89 15.88
C ALA A 79 -1.84 7.10 15.13
N ILE A 80 -2.69 7.83 14.41
CA ILE A 80 -2.31 8.98 13.58
C ILE A 80 -3.27 10.16 13.76
N GLU A 81 -2.83 11.31 13.24
CA GLU A 81 -3.63 12.52 13.05
C GLU A 81 -3.49 13.01 11.60
N ILE A 82 -4.60 13.39 11.01
CA ILE A 82 -4.62 14.08 9.71
C ILE A 82 -4.69 15.58 9.96
N VAL A 83 -3.60 16.29 9.66
CA VAL A 83 -3.47 17.74 9.89
C VAL A 83 -3.57 18.46 8.55
N PRO A 84 -4.57 19.33 8.36
CA PRO A 84 -4.64 20.16 7.16
C PRO A 84 -3.49 21.18 7.20
N GLU A 85 -2.70 21.21 6.13
CA GLU A 85 -1.55 22.09 5.95
C GLU A 85 -1.73 22.91 4.67
N GLN A 86 -1.75 24.25 4.80
CA GLN A 86 -1.84 25.13 3.64
C GLN A 86 -0.51 25.11 2.88
N VAL A 87 -0.58 24.72 1.60
CA VAL A 87 0.55 24.75 0.66
C VAL A 87 0.13 25.65 -0.49
N ILE A 88 0.81 26.75 -0.72
CA ILE A 88 0.54 27.80 -1.70
C ILE A 88 -0.89 27.79 -2.28
N ASP A 89 -1.23 26.84 -3.16
CA ASP A 89 -2.50 26.78 -3.91
C ASP A 89 -3.45 25.64 -3.49
N PHE A 90 -3.09 24.80 -2.49
CA PHE A 90 -3.93 23.68 -2.05
C PHE A 90 -3.73 23.35 -0.57
N ILE A 91 -4.68 22.61 0.00
CA ILE A 91 -4.57 22.06 1.35
C ILE A 91 -4.04 20.63 1.24
N ARG A 92 -2.90 20.37 1.90
CA ARG A 92 -2.37 19.02 2.09
C ARG A 92 -2.95 18.41 3.36
N GLU A 93 -3.42 17.21 3.26
CA GLU A 93 -3.77 16.38 4.43
C GLU A 93 -2.51 15.64 4.90
N ARG A 94 -1.76 16.26 5.80
CA ARG A 94 -0.53 15.68 6.35
C ARG A 94 -0.86 14.63 7.40
N VAL A 95 -0.29 13.45 7.25
CA VAL A 95 -0.40 12.36 8.22
C VAL A 95 0.72 12.48 9.24
N VAL A 96 0.35 12.56 10.50
CA VAL A 96 1.27 12.69 11.64
C VAL A 96 1.05 11.52 12.58
N SER A 97 2.12 10.81 12.91
CA SER A 97 2.06 9.71 13.89
C SER A 97 1.84 10.25 15.30
N ARG A 98 0.94 9.61 16.06
CA ARG A 98 0.67 9.88 17.48
C ARG A 98 1.40 8.94 18.43
N ARG A 99 2.01 7.87 17.91
CA ARG A 99 2.73 6.87 18.70
C ARG A 99 3.92 6.27 17.96
N CYS A 100 4.74 5.54 18.67
CA CYS A 100 5.85 4.81 18.07
C CYS A 100 5.35 3.63 17.23
N PHE A 101 6.11 3.33 16.20
CA PHE A 101 5.94 2.16 15.35
C PHE A 101 6.21 0.87 16.13
N ASP A 102 5.38 -0.15 15.94
CA ASP A 102 5.53 -1.48 16.52
C ASP A 102 5.83 -2.50 15.42
N ASP A 103 7.03 -3.05 15.42
CA ASP A 103 7.54 -3.96 14.40
C ASP A 103 7.13 -5.45 14.58
N ARG A 104 6.49 -5.80 15.71
CA ARG A 104 6.16 -7.18 16.08
C ARG A 104 5.33 -7.95 15.04
N PHE A 105 4.58 -7.24 14.23
CA PHE A 105 3.67 -7.83 13.23
C PHE A 105 4.38 -8.18 11.91
N PHE A 106 5.63 -7.74 11.73
CA PHE A 106 6.31 -7.79 10.45
C PHE A 106 7.43 -8.83 10.41
N THR A 107 7.60 -9.43 9.25
CA THR A 107 8.77 -10.25 8.95
C THR A 107 9.98 -9.36 8.64
N PRO A 108 11.21 -9.88 8.76
CA PRO A 108 12.43 -9.13 8.38
C PRO A 108 12.41 -8.64 6.92
N ARG A 109 11.76 -9.37 6.01
CA ARG A 109 11.62 -8.96 4.60
C ARG A 109 10.69 -7.76 4.44
N GLU A 110 9.56 -7.78 5.11
CA GLU A 110 8.61 -6.66 5.10
C GLU A 110 9.24 -5.39 5.66
N LEU A 111 9.94 -5.50 6.80
CA LEU A 111 10.69 -4.38 7.41
C LEU A 111 11.75 -3.83 6.46
N ARG A 112 12.51 -4.70 5.78
CA ARG A 112 13.51 -4.26 4.80
C ARG A 112 12.87 -3.44 3.69
N LEU A 113 11.78 -3.92 3.08
CA LEU A 113 11.07 -3.20 2.02
C LEU A 113 10.51 -1.87 2.51
N MET A 114 9.93 -1.81 3.72
CA MET A 114 9.43 -0.58 4.32
C MET A 114 10.57 0.46 4.47
N HIS A 115 11.72 0.04 5.00
CA HIS A 115 12.88 0.91 5.16
C HIS A 115 13.48 1.38 3.82
N GLU A 116 13.56 0.50 2.82
CA GLU A 116 14.01 0.83 1.47
C GLU A 116 13.12 1.89 0.82
N LEU A 117 11.80 1.72 0.91
CA LEU A 117 10.83 2.69 0.39
C LEU A 117 10.89 4.01 1.14
N ALA A 118 10.91 3.98 2.48
CA ALA A 118 11.01 5.19 3.28
C ALA A 118 12.31 5.96 2.99
N LYS A 119 13.45 5.28 2.86
CA LYS A 119 14.73 5.89 2.51
C LYS A 119 14.70 6.50 1.12
N ARG A 120 14.19 5.75 0.12
CA ARG A 120 14.14 6.20 -1.28
C ARG A 120 13.27 7.45 -1.46
N PHE A 121 12.11 7.47 -0.80
CA PHE A 121 11.11 8.52 -0.97
C PHE A 121 11.02 9.49 0.22
N ARG A 122 12.03 9.51 1.09
CA ARG A 122 12.02 10.31 2.31
C ARG A 122 11.65 11.76 2.06
N THR A 123 12.40 12.42 1.19
CA THR A 123 12.27 13.85 0.88
C THR A 123 11.49 14.11 -0.40
N GLU A 124 11.17 13.05 -1.16
CA GLU A 124 10.47 13.20 -2.43
C GLU A 124 9.08 13.77 -2.25
N LEU A 125 8.72 14.70 -3.11
CA LEU A 125 7.36 15.20 -3.24
C LEU A 125 6.45 14.12 -3.85
N THR A 126 5.14 14.39 -3.87
CA THR A 126 4.15 13.44 -4.37
C THR A 126 4.31 13.11 -5.85
N GLN A 127 4.71 14.07 -6.69
CA GLN A 127 4.78 13.88 -8.15
C GLN A 127 5.79 12.80 -8.59
N PRO A 128 7.02 12.71 -8.05
CA PRO A 128 7.92 11.60 -8.36
C PRO A 128 7.33 10.22 -8.03
N LEU A 129 6.58 10.09 -6.93
CA LEU A 129 5.91 8.83 -6.59
C LEU A 129 4.76 8.52 -7.57
N VAL A 130 3.98 9.53 -7.95
CA VAL A 130 2.94 9.37 -8.97
C VAL A 130 3.58 8.85 -10.26
N ASN A 131 4.62 9.50 -10.75
CA ASN A 131 5.32 9.08 -11.95
C ASN A 131 5.89 7.66 -11.84
N PHE A 132 6.41 7.29 -10.66
CA PHE A 132 6.93 5.95 -10.43
C PHE A 132 5.83 4.87 -10.43
N THR A 133 4.68 5.16 -9.85
CA THR A 133 3.52 4.23 -9.85
C THR A 133 2.81 4.18 -11.21
N HIS A 134 3.02 5.18 -12.06
CA HIS A 134 2.53 5.26 -13.45
C HIS A 134 3.53 4.69 -14.47
N ALA A 135 4.55 3.94 -14.01
CA ALA A 135 5.53 3.35 -14.92
C ALA A 135 4.84 2.59 -16.05
N GLU A 136 5.34 2.78 -17.27
CA GLU A 136 4.83 2.11 -18.47
C GLU A 136 4.74 0.60 -18.26
N ARG A 137 3.61 0.00 -18.65
CA ARG A 137 3.28 -1.42 -18.48
C ARG A 137 3.29 -1.92 -17.03
N GLY A 138 3.30 -1.01 -16.04
CA GLY A 138 3.10 -1.37 -14.63
C GLY A 138 1.67 -1.84 -14.34
N PRO A 139 1.41 -2.42 -13.16
CA PRO A 139 0.08 -2.92 -12.81
C PRO A 139 -1.03 -1.87 -12.92
N TRP A 140 -0.77 -0.63 -12.49
CA TRP A 140 -1.74 0.45 -12.59
C TRP A 140 -2.00 0.83 -14.05
N ASP A 141 -0.96 1.01 -14.85
CA ASP A 141 -1.06 1.42 -16.26
C ASP A 141 -1.86 0.42 -17.10
N LYS A 142 -1.63 -0.89 -16.88
CA LYS A 142 -2.37 -1.97 -17.54
C LYS A 142 -3.88 -1.93 -17.25
N ILE A 143 -4.29 -1.45 -16.08
CA ILE A 143 -5.71 -1.34 -15.70
C ILE A 143 -6.27 0.01 -16.10
N TRP A 144 -5.51 1.10 -15.91
CA TRP A 144 -5.98 2.46 -16.18
C TRP A 144 -6.39 2.67 -17.63
N ASP A 145 -5.62 2.16 -18.58
CA ASP A 145 -5.92 2.13 -20.02
C ASP A 145 -6.54 3.44 -20.54
N ASP A 146 -5.81 4.55 -20.40
CA ASP A 146 -6.26 5.91 -20.76
C ASP A 146 -7.60 6.32 -20.11
N GLY A 147 -7.88 5.83 -18.94
CA GLY A 147 -9.08 6.14 -18.15
C GLY A 147 -10.25 5.18 -18.35
N ARG A 148 -10.16 4.20 -19.25
CA ARG A 148 -11.21 3.20 -19.47
C ARG A 148 -11.42 2.31 -18.24
N GLY A 149 -10.33 1.98 -17.53
CA GLY A 149 -10.36 1.22 -16.29
C GLY A 149 -10.47 2.07 -15.02
N ASN A 150 -11.04 3.28 -15.11
CA ASN A 150 -11.24 4.13 -13.93
C ASN A 150 -12.07 3.42 -12.86
N ASN A 151 -11.55 3.36 -11.63
CA ASN A 151 -12.12 2.67 -10.48
C ASN A 151 -12.13 1.13 -10.58
N GLU A 152 -11.49 0.55 -11.59
CA GLU A 152 -11.29 -0.91 -11.65
C GLU A 152 -10.24 -1.38 -10.63
N ARG A 153 -10.42 -2.62 -10.15
CA ARG A 153 -9.47 -3.26 -9.23
C ARG A 153 -8.16 -3.57 -9.95
N ILE A 154 -7.05 -3.30 -9.29
CA ILE A 154 -5.70 -3.66 -9.76
C ILE A 154 -5.30 -5.00 -9.14
N PRO A 155 -5.31 -6.11 -9.89
CA PRO A 155 -4.90 -7.41 -9.37
C PRO A 155 -3.42 -7.43 -9.00
N TYR A 156 -3.10 -7.96 -7.83
CA TYR A 156 -1.70 -8.13 -7.39
C TYR A 156 -0.87 -9.00 -8.34
N THR A 157 -1.49 -9.95 -9.03
CA THR A 157 -0.84 -10.83 -10.00
C THR A 157 -0.14 -10.07 -11.13
N LEU A 158 -0.59 -8.85 -11.43
CA LEU A 158 0.05 -7.96 -12.41
C LEU A 158 1.43 -7.44 -11.95
N ALA A 159 1.77 -7.57 -10.67
CA ALA A 159 3.10 -7.22 -10.16
C ALA A 159 4.17 -8.21 -10.60
N VAL A 160 3.78 -9.45 -10.95
CA VAL A 160 4.70 -10.51 -11.36
C VAL A 160 4.88 -10.45 -12.87
N PRO A 161 6.08 -10.12 -13.39
CA PRO A 161 6.34 -10.06 -14.82
C PRO A 161 6.09 -11.42 -15.48
N ASP A 162 5.62 -11.41 -16.73
CA ASP A 162 5.35 -12.63 -17.47
C ASP A 162 6.62 -13.46 -17.73
N GLU A 163 7.78 -12.79 -17.82
CA GLU A 163 9.09 -13.38 -18.07
C GLU A 163 9.81 -13.85 -16.78
N ALA A 164 9.22 -13.64 -15.59
CA ALA A 164 9.87 -14.02 -14.33
C ALA A 164 10.00 -15.55 -14.23
N MET A 165 11.23 -16.05 -14.06
CA MET A 165 11.52 -17.50 -13.98
C MET A 165 10.74 -18.22 -12.87
N ASN A 166 10.39 -17.51 -11.79
CA ASN A 166 9.67 -18.03 -10.62
C ASN A 166 8.19 -17.63 -10.61
N ARG A 167 7.64 -17.13 -11.72
CA ARG A 167 6.28 -16.63 -11.82
C ARG A 167 5.24 -17.64 -11.33
N ASP A 168 5.32 -18.87 -11.84
CA ASP A 168 4.35 -19.91 -11.48
C ASP A 168 4.40 -20.24 -9.98
N ALA A 169 5.58 -20.36 -9.41
CA ALA A 169 5.76 -20.60 -7.97
C ALA A 169 5.17 -19.47 -7.12
N ILE A 170 5.34 -18.21 -7.54
CA ILE A 170 4.75 -17.06 -6.84
C ILE A 170 3.22 -17.09 -6.94
N LEU A 171 2.67 -17.35 -8.10
CA LEU A 171 1.22 -17.41 -8.31
C LEU A 171 0.58 -18.61 -7.61
N ASP A 172 1.26 -19.74 -7.52
CA ASP A 172 0.82 -20.90 -6.74
C ASP A 172 0.79 -20.58 -5.24
N SER A 173 1.87 -19.97 -4.73
CA SER A 173 1.90 -19.48 -3.34
C SER A 173 0.76 -18.50 -3.02
N ALA A 174 0.44 -17.60 -3.96
CA ALA A 174 -0.67 -16.67 -3.80
C ALA A 174 -2.03 -17.40 -3.72
N ARG A 175 -2.26 -18.37 -4.61
CA ARG A 175 -3.50 -19.18 -4.60
C ARG A 175 -3.66 -20.01 -3.33
N GLU A 176 -2.59 -20.63 -2.86
CA GLU A 176 -2.59 -21.39 -1.61
C GLU A 176 -2.92 -20.51 -0.40
N TYR A 177 -2.31 -19.32 -0.35
CA TYR A 177 -2.57 -18.35 0.72
C TYR A 177 -4.02 -17.86 0.72
N GLU A 178 -4.57 -17.55 -0.44
CA GLU A 178 -5.95 -17.11 -0.60
C GLU A 178 -6.96 -18.21 -0.21
N ALA A 179 -6.68 -19.47 -0.58
CA ALA A 179 -7.46 -20.62 -0.19
C ALA A 179 -7.45 -20.84 1.34
N MET A 180 -6.29 -20.71 1.98
CA MET A 180 -6.17 -20.81 3.44
C MET A 180 -6.93 -19.70 4.18
N ARG A 181 -6.87 -18.45 3.69
CA ARG A 181 -7.65 -17.33 4.24
C ARG A 181 -9.14 -17.61 4.18
N SER A 182 -9.64 -17.93 2.99
CA SER A 182 -11.07 -18.21 2.75
C SER A 182 -11.60 -19.39 3.57
N ALA A 183 -10.75 -20.34 3.91
CA ALA A 183 -11.11 -21.45 4.80
C ALA A 183 -11.16 -21.01 6.28
N GLY A 184 -10.30 -20.08 6.70
CA GLY A 184 -10.27 -19.54 8.06
C GLY A 184 -11.44 -18.60 8.40
N GLU A 185 -11.96 -17.88 7.40
CA GLU A 185 -13.08 -16.93 7.56
C GLU A 185 -14.47 -17.64 7.68
N ARG A 186 -14.54 -18.95 7.42
CA ARG A 186 -15.77 -19.75 7.48
C ARG A 186 -16.01 -20.45 8.83
N HIS A 187 -15.21 -20.17 9.84
CA HIS A 187 -15.31 -20.69 11.21
C HIS A 187 -15.33 -19.54 12.21
#